data_f5da4a0ee1e55d6f95f069f7cb2388e7
#
_entry.id   f5da4a0ee1e55d6f95f069f7cb2388e7
#
_cell.length_a   1.000
_cell.length_b   1.000
_cell.length_c   1.000
_cell.angle_alpha   90.00
_cell.angle_beta   90.00
_cell.angle_gamma   90.00
#
_symmetry.space_group_name_H-M   'P 1'
#
loop_
_entity.id
_entity.type
_entity.pdbx_description
1 polymer ?
#
loop_
_entity_poly.entity_id
_entity_poly.type
_entity_poly.pdbx_seq_one_letter_code
_entity_poly.pdbx_strand_id
1 'polypeptide(L)'
;MGVFMNDKGLFYWVWFIFKNYWSYFLKGTVLTLEIAIIGTILGYILGFAIGLVQATPVSKGDNVAHKISFSVLKPVCSVFVAIFRGTPMMVQAMVFYYGLKNAGVDVSPFLASLIVLMMNTGAYMAETVRGGIISIDKGQLEGGFALGMSHTKTMFAVI
;
A
#
# COMPACT_ATOMS: atom_id res chain seq x y z
N MET A 1 -6.06 34.41 26.09
CA MET A 1 -6.65 33.38 25.22
C MET A 1 -7.85 32.76 25.92
N GLY A 2 -8.91 33.52 26.13
CA GLY A 2 -10.05 33.14 27.00
C GLY A 2 -11.29 34.01 26.80
N VAL A 3 -11.65 34.38 25.56
CA VAL A 3 -12.68 35.38 25.32
C VAL A 3 -13.89 34.89 24.52
N PHE A 4 -13.93 33.64 24.08
CA PHE A 4 -15.01 33.17 23.17
C PHE A 4 -15.86 31.97 23.65
N MET A 5 -15.88 31.69 24.95
CA MET A 5 -16.87 30.73 25.48
C MET A 5 -18.02 31.50 26.18
N ASN A 6 -18.72 32.34 25.43
CA ASN A 6 -19.90 33.01 25.92
C ASN A 6 -21.14 32.16 25.68
N ASP A 7 -21.84 31.75 26.76
CA ASP A 7 -23.22 31.27 26.94
C ASP A 7 -23.92 30.38 25.88
N LYS A 8 -23.31 30.08 24.76
CA LYS A 8 -23.90 29.21 23.74
C LYS A 8 -23.31 27.82 23.83
N GLY A 9 -24.13 26.83 24.13
CA GLY A 9 -23.72 25.46 24.32
C GLY A 9 -22.93 24.86 23.12
N LEU A 10 -22.16 23.78 23.34
CA LEU A 10 -21.37 23.09 22.36
C LEU A 10 -22.11 22.82 21.02
N PHE A 11 -23.37 22.41 21.10
CA PHE A 11 -24.21 22.15 19.92
C PHE A 11 -24.43 23.37 19.03
N TYR A 12 -24.54 24.58 19.59
CA TYR A 12 -24.64 25.80 18.82
C TYR A 12 -23.37 26.04 17.98
N TRP A 13 -22.18 25.86 18.58
CA TRP A 13 -20.92 26.07 17.88
C TRP A 13 -20.68 25.02 16.81
N VAL A 14 -21.02 23.77 17.06
CA VAL A 14 -20.96 22.69 16.07
C VAL A 14 -21.85 23.01 14.87
N TRP A 15 -23.11 23.40 15.12
CA TRP A 15 -24.04 23.78 14.05
C TRP A 15 -23.58 25.01 13.28
N PHE A 16 -23.09 26.03 13.99
CA PHE A 16 -22.58 27.26 13.38
C PHE A 16 -21.39 26.96 12.45
N ILE A 17 -20.41 26.18 12.90
CA ILE A 17 -19.25 25.78 12.11
C ILE A 17 -19.69 24.97 10.88
N PHE A 18 -20.54 23.97 11.09
CA PHE A 18 -21.03 23.14 10.00
C PHE A 18 -21.76 23.95 8.94
N LYS A 19 -22.68 24.82 9.34
CA LYS A 19 -23.45 25.66 8.43
C LYS A 19 -22.61 26.67 7.63
N ASN A 20 -21.64 27.29 8.30
CA ASN A 20 -20.83 28.35 7.66
C ASN A 20 -19.63 27.80 6.87
N TYR A 21 -19.15 26.61 7.20
CA TYR A 21 -17.95 26.02 6.60
C TYR A 21 -18.22 24.71 5.85
N TRP A 22 -19.48 24.41 5.53
CA TRP A 22 -19.89 23.21 4.81
C TRP A 22 -19.09 22.95 3.53
N SER A 23 -18.84 24.00 2.75
CA SER A 23 -18.05 23.93 1.53
C SER A 23 -16.62 23.40 1.75
N TYR A 24 -15.99 23.77 2.88
CA TYR A 24 -14.66 23.27 3.24
C TYR A 24 -14.69 21.79 3.65
N PHE A 25 -15.74 21.38 4.36
CA PHE A 25 -15.95 19.97 4.70
C PHE A 25 -16.13 19.12 3.45
N LEU A 26 -16.94 19.56 2.50
CA LEU A 26 -17.12 18.84 1.23
C LEU A 26 -15.82 18.73 0.45
N LYS A 27 -15.10 19.83 0.26
CA LYS A 27 -13.82 19.82 -0.44
C LYS A 27 -12.80 18.89 0.23
N GLY A 28 -12.70 18.94 1.56
CA GLY A 28 -11.82 18.07 2.31
C GLY A 28 -12.21 16.59 2.19
N THR A 29 -13.51 16.29 2.23
CA THR A 29 -14.01 14.91 2.04
C THR A 29 -13.69 14.38 0.64
N VAL A 30 -13.96 15.16 -0.40
CA VAL A 30 -13.66 14.77 -1.78
C VAL A 30 -12.17 14.50 -1.94
N LEU A 31 -11.31 15.43 -1.49
CA LEU A 31 -9.86 15.27 -1.56
C LEU A 31 -9.37 14.01 -0.82
N THR A 32 -9.93 13.75 0.35
CA THR A 32 -9.59 12.55 1.13
C THR A 32 -10.01 11.28 0.40
N LEU A 33 -11.20 11.25 -0.19
CA LEU A 33 -11.69 10.10 -0.96
C LEU A 33 -10.86 9.89 -2.23
N GLU A 34 -10.49 10.94 -2.94
CA GLU A 34 -9.63 10.84 -4.12
C GLU A 34 -8.28 10.20 -3.76
N ILE A 35 -7.60 10.72 -2.75
CA ILE A 35 -6.31 10.16 -2.30
C ILE A 35 -6.49 8.71 -1.83
N ALA A 36 -7.52 8.43 -1.04
CA ALA A 36 -7.76 7.10 -0.50
C ALA A 36 -8.05 6.08 -1.60
N ILE A 37 -8.95 6.39 -2.53
CA ILE A 37 -9.34 5.45 -3.60
C ILE A 37 -8.17 5.22 -4.56
N ILE A 38 -7.58 6.29 -5.10
CA ILE A 38 -6.51 6.18 -6.09
C ILE A 38 -5.26 5.55 -5.46
N GLY A 39 -4.86 6.02 -4.27
CA GLY A 39 -3.68 5.50 -3.57
C GLY A 39 -3.84 4.04 -3.17
N THR A 40 -5.04 3.62 -2.76
CA THR A 40 -5.31 2.21 -2.43
C THR A 40 -5.28 1.33 -3.67
N ILE A 41 -5.90 1.74 -4.78
CA ILE A 41 -5.89 0.95 -6.03
C ILE A 41 -4.45 0.78 -6.54
N LEU A 42 -3.68 1.87 -6.61
CA LEU A 42 -2.28 1.82 -7.05
C LEU A 42 -1.42 1.00 -6.08
N GLY A 43 -1.63 1.15 -4.78
CA GLY A 43 -0.95 0.39 -3.74
C GLY A 43 -1.29 -1.11 -3.82
N TYR A 44 -2.56 -1.45 -4.08
CA TYR A 44 -2.99 -2.83 -4.30
C TYR A 44 -2.25 -3.47 -5.48
N ILE A 45 -2.22 -2.79 -6.64
CA ILE A 45 -1.53 -3.30 -7.84
C ILE A 45 -0.03 -3.50 -7.56
N LEU A 46 0.62 -2.50 -6.96
CA LEU A 46 2.04 -2.57 -6.59
C LEU A 46 2.31 -3.72 -5.62
N GLY A 47 1.53 -3.80 -4.55
CA GLY A 47 1.70 -4.80 -3.51
C GLY A 47 1.41 -6.22 -3.99
N PHE A 48 0.40 -6.39 -4.83
CA PHE A 48 0.11 -7.69 -5.45
C PHE A 48 1.29 -8.18 -6.30
N ALA A 49 1.84 -7.31 -7.14
CA ALA A 49 3.03 -7.64 -7.95
C ALA A 49 4.24 -8.02 -7.08
N ILE A 50 4.55 -7.23 -6.03
CA ILE A 50 5.64 -7.51 -5.10
C ILE A 50 5.40 -8.82 -4.33
N GLY A 51 4.19 -9.05 -3.84
CA GLY A 51 3.82 -10.26 -3.12
C GLY A 51 3.97 -11.54 -3.96
N LEU A 52 3.55 -11.49 -5.23
CA LEU A 52 3.78 -12.59 -6.17
C LEU A 52 5.27 -12.87 -6.39
N VAL A 53 6.08 -11.84 -6.57
CA VAL A 53 7.54 -11.99 -6.71
C VAL A 53 8.15 -12.66 -5.48
N GLN A 54 7.74 -12.24 -4.29
CA GLN A 54 8.25 -12.81 -3.04
C GLN A 54 7.79 -14.26 -2.81
N ALA A 55 6.55 -14.58 -3.20
CA ALA A 55 5.97 -15.91 -3.03
C ALA A 55 6.46 -16.92 -4.08
N THR A 56 6.93 -16.48 -5.25
CA THR A 56 7.39 -17.38 -6.33
C THR A 56 8.57 -18.23 -5.88
N PRO A 57 8.49 -19.56 -5.87
CA PRO A 57 9.62 -20.42 -5.53
C PRO A 57 10.68 -20.38 -6.64
N VAL A 58 11.96 -20.41 -6.26
CA VAL A 58 13.08 -20.55 -7.21
C VAL A 58 13.61 -21.98 -7.14
N SER A 59 13.47 -22.72 -8.23
CA SER A 59 13.86 -24.13 -8.32
C SER A 59 15.30 -24.32 -8.84
N LYS A 60 15.91 -25.47 -8.52
CA LYS A 60 17.24 -25.82 -9.07
C LYS A 60 17.22 -25.98 -10.58
N GLY A 61 16.09 -26.33 -11.20
CA GLY A 61 15.91 -26.49 -12.64
C GLY A 61 15.67 -25.21 -13.43
N ASP A 62 15.46 -24.07 -12.75
CA ASP A 62 15.16 -22.81 -13.43
C ASP A 62 16.35 -22.27 -14.21
N ASN A 63 16.06 -21.47 -15.26
CA ASN A 63 17.06 -20.81 -16.07
C ASN A 63 17.94 -19.88 -15.23
N VAL A 64 19.24 -19.82 -15.55
CA VAL A 64 20.23 -19.01 -14.79
C VAL A 64 19.80 -17.54 -14.70
N ALA A 65 19.27 -16.97 -15.77
CA ALA A 65 18.76 -15.60 -15.79
C ALA A 65 17.61 -15.40 -14.78
N HIS A 66 16.69 -16.35 -14.70
CA HIS A 66 15.57 -16.33 -13.74
C HIS A 66 16.07 -16.39 -12.29
N LYS A 67 17.04 -17.27 -11.99
CA LYS A 67 17.65 -17.36 -10.66
C LYS A 67 18.33 -16.08 -10.23
N ILE A 68 19.13 -15.47 -11.09
CA ILE A 68 19.84 -14.22 -10.80
C ILE A 68 18.84 -13.09 -10.57
N SER A 69 17.83 -12.94 -11.45
CA SER A 69 16.81 -11.91 -11.30
C SER A 69 16.06 -12.00 -9.96
N PHE A 70 15.60 -13.19 -9.59
CA PHE A 70 14.87 -13.36 -8.32
C PHE A 70 15.79 -13.31 -7.09
N SER A 71 17.06 -13.67 -7.22
CA SER A 71 18.06 -13.55 -6.14
C SER A 71 18.31 -12.08 -5.75
N VAL A 72 18.18 -11.15 -6.70
CA VAL A 72 18.32 -9.71 -6.44
C VAL A 72 16.96 -9.07 -6.09
N LEU A 73 15.91 -9.42 -6.84
CA LEU A 73 14.61 -8.79 -6.73
C LEU A 73 13.92 -9.07 -5.38
N LYS A 74 14.00 -10.30 -4.87
CA LYS A 74 13.39 -10.66 -3.58
C LYS A 74 13.96 -9.89 -2.40
N PRO A 75 15.28 -9.78 -2.20
CA PRO A 75 15.83 -8.95 -1.14
C PRO A 75 15.41 -7.47 -1.25
N VAL A 76 15.41 -6.91 -2.46
CA VAL A 76 14.98 -5.52 -2.69
C VAL A 76 13.51 -5.34 -2.27
N CYS A 77 12.63 -6.25 -2.71
CA CYS A 77 11.22 -6.24 -2.30
C CYS A 77 11.07 -6.41 -0.78
N SER A 78 11.87 -7.26 -0.15
CA SER A 78 11.83 -7.48 1.30
C SER A 78 12.27 -6.25 2.08
N VAL A 79 13.31 -5.55 1.64
CA VAL A 79 13.77 -4.28 2.23
C VAL A 79 12.69 -3.21 2.08
N PHE A 80 12.08 -3.09 0.89
CA PHE A 80 10.96 -2.18 0.66
C PHE A 80 9.82 -2.44 1.66
N VAL A 81 9.36 -3.68 1.76
CA VAL A 81 8.28 -4.06 2.68
C VAL A 81 8.66 -3.79 4.14
N ALA A 82 9.89 -4.11 4.54
CA ALA A 82 10.38 -3.88 5.89
C ALA A 82 10.41 -2.39 6.27
N ILE A 83 10.87 -1.53 5.37
CA ILE A 83 10.94 -0.08 5.61
C ILE A 83 9.52 0.51 5.74
N PHE A 84 8.64 0.24 4.76
CA PHE A 84 7.31 0.86 4.72
C PHE A 84 6.35 0.33 5.77
N ARG A 85 6.53 -0.91 6.24
CA ARG A 85 5.77 -1.47 7.37
C ARG A 85 6.39 -1.18 8.73
N GLY A 86 7.70 -0.94 8.79
CA GLY A 86 8.44 -0.69 10.03
C GLY A 86 8.46 0.76 10.47
N THR A 87 7.97 1.69 9.64
CA THR A 87 7.98 3.13 9.95
C THR A 87 6.56 3.72 9.90
N PRO A 88 6.25 4.72 10.78
CA PRO A 88 4.94 5.37 10.74
C PRO A 88 4.71 6.12 9.42
N MET A 89 3.54 5.91 8.79
CA MET A 89 3.19 6.54 7.50
C MET A 89 3.31 8.08 7.54
N MET A 90 2.98 8.70 8.67
CA MET A 90 3.08 10.16 8.82
C MET A 90 4.54 10.65 8.70
N VAL A 91 5.48 9.90 9.28
CA VAL A 91 6.92 10.18 9.16
C VAL A 91 7.37 10.02 7.72
N GLN A 92 6.94 8.96 7.04
CA GLN A 92 7.21 8.74 5.62
C GLN A 92 6.73 9.93 4.77
N ALA A 93 5.50 10.42 5.02
CA ALA A 93 4.95 11.55 4.29
C ALA A 93 5.76 12.83 4.50
N MET A 94 6.16 13.10 5.75
CA MET A 94 6.99 14.27 6.07
C MET A 94 8.37 14.19 5.41
N VAL A 95 9.05 13.05 5.55
CA VAL A 95 10.39 12.85 4.96
C VAL A 95 10.33 12.95 3.44
N PHE A 96 9.33 12.35 2.81
CA PHE A 96 9.16 12.38 1.36
C PHE A 96 8.87 13.79 0.85
N TYR A 97 7.86 14.46 1.42
CA TYR A 97 7.45 15.79 0.97
C TYR A 97 8.55 16.85 1.20
N TYR A 98 9.05 16.96 2.44
CA TYR A 98 10.05 17.96 2.77
C TYR A 98 11.43 17.60 2.22
N GLY A 99 11.77 16.32 2.13
CA GLY A 99 13.01 15.85 1.53
C GLY A 99 13.11 16.25 0.05
N LEU A 100 12.06 16.01 -0.73
CA LEU A 100 12.00 16.42 -2.15
C LEU A 100 12.03 17.94 -2.30
N LYS A 101 11.27 18.65 -1.48
CA LYS A 101 11.24 20.11 -1.52
C LYS A 101 12.61 20.73 -1.22
N ASN A 102 13.34 20.20 -0.24
CA ASN A 102 14.69 20.63 0.09
C ASN A 102 15.71 20.26 -1.00
N ALA A 103 15.46 19.20 -1.76
CA ALA A 103 16.27 18.82 -2.91
C ALA A 103 15.95 19.65 -4.18
N GLY A 104 15.06 20.66 -4.08
CA GLY A 104 14.67 21.52 -5.20
C GLY A 104 13.61 20.92 -6.13
N VAL A 105 12.99 19.79 -5.75
CA VAL A 105 11.89 19.17 -6.51
C VAL A 105 10.56 19.69 -5.99
N ASP A 106 9.83 20.43 -6.83
CA ASP A 106 8.52 20.96 -6.47
C ASP A 106 7.43 19.88 -6.67
N VAL A 107 7.00 19.30 -5.57
CA VAL A 107 5.94 18.28 -5.54
C VAL A 107 4.74 18.83 -4.78
N SER A 108 3.55 18.72 -5.38
CA SER A 108 2.32 19.10 -4.69
C SER A 108 2.04 18.20 -3.49
N PRO A 109 1.44 18.73 -2.41
CA PRO A 109 1.05 17.92 -1.25
C PRO A 109 0.14 16.75 -1.62
N PHE A 110 -0.74 16.93 -2.60
CA PHE A 110 -1.62 15.89 -3.13
C PHE A 110 -0.81 14.72 -3.71
N LEU A 111 0.12 15.00 -4.61
CA LEU A 111 0.94 13.98 -5.24
C LEU A 111 1.86 13.26 -4.24
N ALA A 112 2.45 14.00 -3.31
CA ALA A 112 3.26 13.42 -2.23
C ALA A 112 2.43 12.46 -1.36
N SER A 113 1.23 12.86 -0.96
CA SER A 113 0.31 12.02 -0.18
C SER A 113 -0.09 10.76 -0.94
N LEU A 114 -0.39 10.89 -2.23
CA LEU A 114 -0.76 9.78 -3.09
C LEU A 114 0.37 8.74 -3.20
N ILE A 115 1.61 9.20 -3.45
CA ILE A 115 2.77 8.32 -3.57
C ILE A 115 3.04 7.59 -2.25
N VAL A 116 3.04 8.32 -1.14
CA VAL A 116 3.31 7.71 0.17
C VAL A 116 2.23 6.69 0.54
N LEU A 117 0.94 7.02 0.30
CA LEU A 117 -0.15 6.08 0.54
C LEU A 117 -0.04 4.83 -0.36
N MET A 118 0.27 5.01 -1.64
CA MET A 118 0.51 3.91 -2.58
C MET A 118 1.63 2.98 -2.10
N MET A 119 2.78 3.53 -1.69
CA MET A 119 3.93 2.74 -1.23
C MET A 119 3.62 2.02 0.09
N ASN A 120 2.99 2.70 1.03
CA ASN A 120 2.60 2.12 2.32
C ASN A 120 1.58 1.00 2.14
N THR A 121 0.48 1.25 1.44
CA THR A 121 -0.56 0.24 1.12
C THR A 121 0.05 -0.93 0.34
N GLY A 122 0.95 -0.63 -0.62
CA GLY A 122 1.66 -1.63 -1.40
C GLY A 122 2.51 -2.57 -0.54
N ALA A 123 3.20 -2.05 0.45
CA ALA A 123 4.01 -2.86 1.36
C ALA A 123 3.15 -3.80 2.24
N TYR A 124 2.00 -3.32 2.75
CA TYR A 124 1.08 -4.17 3.50
C TYR A 124 0.43 -5.23 2.63
N MET A 125 0.00 -4.85 1.41
CA MET A 125 -0.61 -5.76 0.46
C MET A 125 0.37 -6.85 -0.01
N ALA A 126 1.63 -6.48 -0.26
CA ALA A 126 2.69 -7.43 -0.63
C ALA A 126 2.85 -8.56 0.40
N GLU A 127 2.87 -8.21 1.68
CA GLU A 127 2.98 -9.20 2.76
C GLU A 127 1.72 -10.04 2.89
N THR A 128 0.53 -9.45 2.72
CA THR A 128 -0.76 -10.17 2.73
C THR A 128 -0.80 -11.22 1.62
N VAL A 129 -0.45 -10.83 0.39
CA VAL A 129 -0.39 -11.74 -0.77
C VAL A 129 0.65 -12.84 -0.57
N ARG A 130 1.87 -12.46 -0.15
CA ARG A 130 2.93 -13.43 0.16
C ARG A 130 2.49 -14.42 1.23
N GLY A 131 1.93 -13.93 2.33
CA GLY A 131 1.45 -14.75 3.44
C GLY A 131 0.30 -15.67 3.02
N GLY A 132 -0.66 -15.16 2.25
CA GLY A 132 -1.77 -15.94 1.70
C GLY A 132 -1.29 -17.11 0.85
N ILE A 133 -0.37 -16.85 -0.10
CA ILE A 133 0.16 -17.91 -0.98
C ILE A 133 0.97 -18.96 -0.20
N ILE A 134 1.80 -18.53 0.76
CA ILE A 134 2.65 -19.46 1.53
C ILE A 134 1.84 -20.27 2.54
N SER A 135 0.70 -19.78 3.00
CA SER A 135 -0.18 -20.48 3.95
C SER A 135 -0.89 -21.70 3.36
N ILE A 136 -0.89 -21.85 2.04
CA ILE A 136 -1.56 -22.94 1.36
C ILE A 136 -0.75 -24.22 1.52
N ASP A 137 -1.42 -25.31 1.88
CA ASP A 137 -0.79 -26.63 2.02
C ASP A 137 -0.15 -27.07 0.71
N LYS A 138 1.09 -27.56 0.78
CA LYS A 138 1.84 -28.06 -0.39
C LYS A 138 1.12 -29.21 -1.09
N GLY A 139 0.33 -30.00 -0.35
CA GLY A 139 -0.48 -31.07 -0.90
C GLY A 139 -1.49 -30.58 -1.96
N GLN A 140 -1.97 -29.34 -1.84
CA GLN A 140 -2.85 -28.74 -2.86
C GLN A 140 -2.13 -28.57 -4.19
N LEU A 141 -0.88 -28.13 -4.15
CA LEU A 141 -0.03 -27.97 -5.34
C LEU A 141 0.31 -29.34 -5.94
N GLU A 142 0.69 -30.29 -5.10
CA GLU A 142 1.02 -31.67 -5.50
C GLU A 142 -0.21 -32.39 -6.09
N GLY A 143 -1.38 -32.20 -5.48
CA GLY A 143 -2.66 -32.71 -6.01
C GLY A 143 -3.00 -32.17 -7.38
N GLY A 144 -2.80 -30.86 -7.60
CA GLY A 144 -2.97 -30.24 -8.91
C GLY A 144 -2.03 -30.86 -9.98
N PHE A 145 -0.78 -31.08 -9.61
CA PHE A 145 0.19 -31.73 -10.50
C PHE A 145 -0.15 -33.20 -10.77
N ALA A 146 -0.62 -33.94 -9.78
CA ALA A 146 -1.07 -35.32 -9.94
C ALA A 146 -2.26 -35.44 -10.92
N LEU A 147 -3.09 -34.41 -11.02
CA LEU A 147 -4.18 -34.30 -11.99
C LEU A 147 -3.71 -33.79 -13.36
N GLY A 148 -2.40 -33.63 -13.59
CA GLY A 148 -1.82 -33.16 -14.84
C GLY A 148 -1.97 -31.66 -15.10
N MET A 149 -2.29 -30.87 -14.08
CA MET A 149 -2.40 -29.42 -14.22
C MET A 149 -1.00 -28.79 -14.30
N SER A 150 -0.84 -27.77 -15.16
CA SER A 150 0.37 -26.96 -15.18
C SER A 150 0.46 -26.10 -13.91
N HIS A 151 1.67 -25.67 -13.54
CA HIS A 151 1.89 -24.79 -12.38
C HIS A 151 0.96 -23.57 -12.37
N THR A 152 0.89 -22.87 -13.51
CA THR A 152 -0.01 -21.70 -13.64
C THR A 152 -1.47 -22.05 -13.44
N LYS A 153 -1.95 -23.16 -14.03
CA LYS A 153 -3.32 -23.60 -13.89
C LYS A 153 -3.65 -23.98 -12.44
N THR A 154 -2.73 -24.67 -11.75
CA THR A 154 -2.89 -25.00 -10.34
C THR A 154 -2.93 -23.75 -9.47
N MET A 155 -2.06 -22.78 -9.72
CA MET A 155 -2.07 -21.50 -9.00
C MET A 155 -3.40 -20.76 -9.13
N PHE A 156 -4.02 -20.71 -10.30
CA PHE A 156 -5.28 -19.99 -10.50
C PHE A 156 -6.53 -20.78 -10.12
N ALA A 157 -6.50 -22.11 -10.11
CA ALA A 157 -7.67 -22.93 -9.88
C ALA A 157 -7.76 -23.50 -8.46
N VAL A 158 -6.63 -23.61 -7.77
CA VAL A 158 -6.52 -24.30 -6.47
C VAL A 158 -6.00 -23.34 -5.38
N ILE A 159 -5.22 -22.34 -5.74
CA ILE A 159 -4.60 -21.36 -4.86
C ILE A 159 -5.17 -19.97 -5.11
#